data_99829f60cbe39bdc06f8f838e939a8b8
#
_entry.id   99829f60cbe39bdc06f8f838e939a8b8
#
_cell.length_a   1.000
_cell.length_b   1.000
_cell.length_c   1.000
_cell.angle_alpha   90.00
_cell.angle_beta   90.00
_cell.angle_gamma   90.00
#
_symmetry.space_group_name_H-M   'P 1'
#
loop_
_entity.id
_entity.type
_entity.pdbx_description
1 polymer ?
#
loop_
_entity_poly.entity_id
_entity_poly.type
_entity_poly.pdbx_seq_one_letter_code
_entity_poly.pdbx_strand_id
1 'polypeptide(L)'
;MVKKLSDSIALKMSNELNFDKDKEAVMSYGLEIVLGGLFKMVTLLLLSWILGIFSYTMAGMLTFSLIRPIIGGTHADTYEKCFVVSIGLLLLIGALGKYLYFLGQDHFWLAYVVYGLAVSAVFLWVPAGTEKKTIKRKALRYKMKLSALIL
;
A
#
# COMPACT_ATOMS: atom_id res chain seq x y z
N MET A 1 -2.24 20.11 -0.07
CA MET A 1 -2.79 20.45 1.26
C MET A 1 -1.99 19.79 2.38
N VAL A 2 -1.78 18.49 2.38
CA VAL A 2 -1.02 17.75 3.42
C VAL A 2 0.37 18.33 3.63
N LYS A 3 1.15 18.58 2.56
CA LYS A 3 2.49 19.14 2.64
C LYS A 3 2.53 20.50 3.36
N LYS A 4 1.62 21.41 3.04
CA LYS A 4 1.56 22.72 3.73
C LYS A 4 1.28 22.59 5.22
N LEU A 5 0.46 21.61 5.61
CA LEU A 5 0.14 21.34 7.01
C LEU A 5 1.34 20.75 7.74
N SER A 6 2.03 19.77 7.15
CA SER A 6 3.24 19.18 7.72
C SER A 6 4.38 20.19 7.85
N ASP A 7 4.61 21.04 6.85
CA ASP A 7 5.61 22.11 6.91
C ASP A 7 5.28 23.11 8.04
N SER A 8 4.00 23.50 8.19
CA SER A 8 3.58 24.43 9.24
C SER A 8 3.75 23.86 10.65
N ILE A 9 3.45 22.58 10.83
CA ILE A 9 3.64 21.88 12.11
C ILE A 9 5.13 21.72 12.41
N ALA A 10 5.91 21.30 11.43
CA ALA A 10 7.36 21.13 11.57
C ALA A 10 8.06 22.43 11.94
N LEU A 11 7.69 23.53 11.30
CA LEU A 11 8.23 24.87 11.60
C LEU A 11 7.93 25.30 13.05
N LYS A 12 6.70 25.09 13.53
CA LYS A 12 6.33 25.42 14.91
C LYS A 12 7.14 24.59 15.91
N MET A 13 7.23 23.29 15.69
CA MET A 13 8.00 22.41 16.56
C MET A 13 9.50 22.72 16.51
N SER A 14 10.05 23.05 15.33
CA SER A 14 11.44 23.44 15.17
C SER A 14 11.78 24.71 15.96
N ASN A 15 10.89 25.70 15.95
CA ASN A 15 11.08 26.94 16.70
C ASN A 15 11.02 26.74 18.23
N GLU A 16 10.13 25.85 18.71
CA GLU A 16 10.03 25.55 20.15
C GLU A 16 11.19 24.71 20.67
N LEU A 17 11.69 23.78 19.85
CA LEU A 17 12.73 22.83 20.22
C LEU A 17 14.14 23.27 19.79
N ASN A 18 14.28 24.45 19.17
CA ASN A 18 15.54 24.97 18.62
C ASN A 18 16.25 23.96 17.71
N PHE A 19 15.50 23.34 16.82
CA PHE A 19 16.05 22.39 15.85
C PHE A 19 16.73 23.10 14.68
N ASP A 20 17.76 22.46 14.16
CA ASP A 20 18.42 22.87 12.94
C ASP A 20 17.53 22.62 11.71
N LYS A 21 17.76 23.38 10.61
CA LYS A 21 16.99 23.28 9.36
C LYS A 21 16.93 21.86 8.78
N ASP A 22 18.01 21.10 8.94
CA ASP A 22 18.06 19.71 8.46
C ASP A 22 17.07 18.83 9.27
N LYS A 23 16.99 19.01 10.57
CA LYS A 23 16.02 18.30 11.43
C LYS A 23 14.58 18.71 11.15
N GLU A 24 14.34 20.00 10.88
CA GLU A 24 13.04 20.51 10.45
C GLU A 24 12.58 19.85 9.16
N ALA A 25 13.46 19.75 8.14
CA ALA A 25 13.14 19.10 6.87
C ALA A 25 12.80 17.61 7.04
N VAL A 26 13.57 16.88 7.87
CA VAL A 26 13.30 15.47 8.18
C VAL A 26 11.96 15.31 8.91
N MET A 27 11.66 16.19 9.84
CA MET A 27 10.40 16.17 10.58
C MET A 27 9.20 16.51 9.70
N SER A 28 9.32 17.52 8.84
CA SER A 28 8.28 17.86 7.85
C SER A 28 7.99 16.66 6.93
N TYR A 29 9.03 16.01 6.42
CA TYR A 29 8.87 14.80 5.60
C TYR A 29 8.20 13.64 6.35
N GLY A 30 8.60 13.39 7.60
CA GLY A 30 7.97 12.37 8.45
C GLY A 30 6.48 12.65 8.70
N LEU A 31 6.15 13.92 9.02
CA LEU A 31 4.76 14.36 9.19
C LEU A 31 3.95 14.26 7.90
N GLU A 32 4.53 14.59 6.75
CA GLU A 32 3.87 14.45 5.46
C GLU A 32 3.47 12.99 5.18
N ILE A 33 4.35 12.04 5.48
CA ILE A 33 4.07 10.61 5.33
C ILE A 33 2.94 10.16 6.25
N VAL A 34 3.00 10.53 7.53
CA VAL A 34 2.01 10.12 8.54
C VAL A 34 0.64 10.73 8.24
N LEU A 35 0.58 12.05 8.06
CA LEU A 35 -0.67 12.75 7.76
C LEU A 35 -1.27 12.30 6.42
N GLY A 36 -0.42 12.11 5.41
CA GLY A 36 -0.84 11.61 4.11
C GLY A 36 -1.37 10.18 4.18
N GLY A 37 -0.75 9.32 4.99
CA GLY A 37 -1.20 7.97 5.26
C GLY A 37 -2.55 7.93 5.97
N LEU A 38 -2.71 8.73 7.03
CA LEU A 38 -3.98 8.86 7.76
C LEU A 38 -5.11 9.37 6.85
N PHE A 39 -4.85 10.40 6.05
CA PHE A 39 -5.84 10.94 5.13
C PHE A 39 -6.29 9.89 4.08
N LYS A 40 -5.33 9.13 3.53
CA LYS A 40 -5.66 8.00 2.63
C LYS A 40 -6.51 6.95 3.33
N MET A 41 -6.15 6.57 4.54
CA MET A 41 -6.86 5.54 5.30
C MET A 41 -8.30 5.97 5.57
N VAL A 42 -8.51 7.19 6.09
CA VAL A 42 -9.85 7.72 6.35
C VAL A 42 -10.69 7.77 5.06
N THR A 43 -10.13 8.30 3.97
CA THR A 43 -10.82 8.38 2.68
C THR A 43 -11.21 6.99 2.15
N LEU A 44 -10.29 6.03 2.24
CA LEU A 44 -10.55 4.65 1.82
C LEU A 44 -11.66 4.00 2.63
N LEU A 45 -11.64 4.16 3.96
CA LEU A 45 -12.65 3.61 4.86
C LEU A 45 -14.03 4.19 4.58
N LEU A 46 -14.12 5.51 4.42
CA LEU A 46 -15.39 6.20 4.11
C LEU A 46 -15.95 5.74 2.76
N LEU A 47 -15.13 5.75 1.70
CA LEU A 47 -15.58 5.34 0.36
C LEU A 47 -15.98 3.86 0.32
N SER A 48 -15.20 2.98 0.95
CA SER A 48 -15.54 1.55 0.99
C SER A 48 -16.81 1.26 1.77
N TRP A 49 -17.09 2.06 2.80
CA TRP A 49 -18.33 1.96 3.57
C TRP A 49 -19.54 2.42 2.75
N ILE A 50 -19.45 3.58 2.08
CA ILE A 50 -20.50 4.10 1.20
C ILE A 50 -20.81 3.11 0.07
N LEU A 51 -19.78 2.47 -0.51
CA LEU A 51 -19.92 1.47 -1.58
C LEU A 51 -20.38 0.09 -1.08
N GLY A 52 -20.50 -0.11 0.24
CA GLY A 52 -20.89 -1.40 0.82
C GLY A 52 -19.91 -2.54 0.57
N ILE A 53 -18.61 -2.20 0.39
CA ILE A 53 -17.51 -3.15 0.17
C ILE A 53 -16.46 -3.12 1.30
N PHE A 54 -16.82 -2.57 2.44
CA PHE A 54 -15.90 -2.29 3.55
C PHE A 54 -15.08 -3.50 3.97
N SER A 55 -15.72 -4.64 4.28
CA SER A 55 -15.04 -5.85 4.75
C SER A 55 -14.03 -6.39 3.74
N TYR A 56 -14.40 -6.38 2.46
CA TYR A 56 -13.52 -6.84 1.37
C TYR A 56 -12.34 -5.90 1.14
N THR A 57 -12.59 -4.58 1.21
CA THR A 57 -11.54 -3.56 1.09
C THR A 57 -10.57 -3.63 2.27
N MET A 58 -11.09 -3.86 3.50
CA MET A 58 -10.24 -4.04 4.69
C MET A 58 -9.35 -5.28 4.57
N ALA A 59 -9.90 -6.40 4.15
CA ALA A 59 -9.13 -7.61 3.90
C ALA A 59 -8.03 -7.36 2.84
N GLY A 60 -8.38 -6.73 1.73
CA GLY A 60 -7.43 -6.36 0.67
C GLY A 60 -6.35 -5.39 1.17
N MET A 61 -6.70 -4.38 1.97
CA MET A 61 -5.77 -3.41 2.55
C MET A 61 -4.78 -4.09 3.50
N LEU A 62 -5.25 -4.97 4.38
CA LEU A 62 -4.39 -5.72 5.31
C LEU A 62 -3.42 -6.61 4.54
N THR A 63 -3.93 -7.41 3.61
CA THR A 63 -3.10 -8.28 2.76
C THR A 63 -2.06 -7.47 1.99
N PHE A 64 -2.47 -6.37 1.35
CA PHE A 64 -1.56 -5.50 0.61
C PHE A 64 -0.49 -4.89 1.52
N SER A 65 -0.86 -4.45 2.73
CA SER A 65 0.09 -3.85 3.70
C SER A 65 1.14 -4.85 4.18
N LEU A 66 0.76 -6.12 4.35
CA LEU A 66 1.68 -7.20 4.75
C LEU A 66 2.61 -7.60 3.61
N ILE A 67 2.09 -7.69 2.39
CA ILE A 67 2.84 -8.19 1.23
C ILE A 67 3.76 -7.11 0.63
N ARG A 68 3.34 -5.84 0.64
CA ARG A 68 4.09 -4.74 0.01
C ARG A 68 5.55 -4.58 0.47
N PRO A 69 5.90 -4.66 1.77
CA PRO A 69 7.30 -4.57 2.21
C PRO A 69 8.17 -5.70 1.65
N ILE A 70 7.57 -6.86 1.38
CA ILE A 70 8.26 -8.06 0.88
C ILE A 70 8.45 -7.99 -0.63
N ILE A 71 7.40 -7.60 -1.37
CA ILE A 71 7.43 -7.54 -2.84
C ILE A 71 8.24 -6.35 -3.33
N GLY A 72 8.28 -5.25 -2.56
CA GLY A 72 8.82 -3.99 -3.02
C GLY A 72 7.79 -3.24 -3.89
N GLY A 73 8.24 -2.29 -4.65
CA GLY A 73 7.41 -1.51 -5.58
C GLY A 73 7.94 -0.11 -5.79
N THR A 74 7.50 0.53 -6.86
CA THR A 74 7.76 1.94 -7.15
C THR A 74 6.77 2.84 -6.41
N HIS A 75 7.26 4.00 -5.96
CA HIS A 75 6.39 5.08 -5.53
C HIS A 75 6.07 5.95 -6.75
N ALA A 76 4.84 6.44 -6.82
CA ALA A 76 4.47 7.44 -7.82
C ALA A 76 5.24 8.74 -7.55
N ASP A 77 5.59 9.46 -8.61
CA ASP A 77 6.42 10.68 -8.54
C ASP A 77 5.74 11.81 -7.76
N THR A 78 4.41 11.78 -7.65
CA THR A 78 3.63 12.79 -6.90
C THR A 78 2.69 12.14 -5.90
N TYR A 79 2.48 12.81 -4.76
CA TYR A 79 1.53 12.38 -3.73
C TYR A 79 0.11 12.16 -4.29
N GLU A 80 -0.36 13.05 -5.15
CA GLU A 80 -1.71 13.00 -5.73
C GLU A 80 -1.91 11.75 -6.58
N LYS A 81 -0.95 11.44 -7.46
CA LYS A 81 -0.98 10.22 -8.27
C LYS A 81 -0.96 8.98 -7.37
N CYS A 82 -0.08 8.96 -6.37
CA CYS A 82 -0.02 7.87 -5.41
C CYS A 82 -1.33 7.70 -4.63
N PHE A 83 -1.98 8.81 -4.27
CA PHE A 83 -3.26 8.83 -3.56
C PHE A 83 -4.37 8.21 -4.41
N VAL A 84 -4.58 8.73 -5.62
CA VAL A 84 -5.65 8.27 -6.53
C VAL A 84 -5.46 6.81 -6.92
N VAL A 85 -4.24 6.43 -7.32
CA VAL A 85 -3.94 5.05 -7.73
C VAL A 85 -4.11 4.07 -6.58
N SER A 86 -3.65 4.42 -5.36
CA SER A 86 -3.76 3.54 -4.20
C SER A 86 -5.22 3.32 -3.79
N ILE A 87 -6.01 4.39 -3.71
CA ILE A 87 -7.43 4.30 -3.35
C ILE A 87 -8.20 3.55 -4.43
N GLY A 88 -8.01 3.92 -5.71
CA GLY A 88 -8.67 3.26 -6.83
C GLY A 88 -8.38 1.77 -6.89
N LEU A 89 -7.11 1.37 -6.71
CA LEU A 89 -6.70 -0.03 -6.70
C LEU A 89 -7.35 -0.80 -5.54
N LEU A 90 -7.33 -0.25 -4.32
CA LEU A 90 -7.89 -0.94 -3.15
C LEU A 90 -9.42 -1.02 -3.19
N LEU A 91 -10.10 0.00 -3.71
CA LEU A 91 -11.54 -0.07 -3.96
C LEU A 91 -11.89 -1.09 -5.05
N LEU A 92 -11.09 -1.16 -6.11
CA LEU A 92 -11.25 -2.17 -7.16
C LEU A 92 -11.06 -3.59 -6.60
N ILE A 93 -10.03 -3.82 -5.79
CA ILE A 93 -9.80 -5.09 -5.11
C ILE A 93 -11.00 -5.45 -4.21
N GLY A 94 -11.52 -4.49 -3.45
CA GLY A 94 -12.70 -4.69 -2.60
C GLY A 94 -13.95 -5.03 -3.40
N ALA A 95 -14.19 -4.34 -4.51
CA ALA A 95 -15.33 -4.59 -5.40
C ALA A 95 -15.22 -5.96 -6.07
N LEU A 96 -14.05 -6.29 -6.61
CA LEU A 96 -13.79 -7.62 -7.20
C LEU A 96 -13.91 -8.72 -6.16
N GLY A 97 -13.41 -8.53 -4.94
CA GLY A 97 -13.53 -9.49 -3.85
C GLY A 97 -14.99 -9.78 -3.49
N LYS A 98 -15.84 -8.75 -3.41
CA LYS A 98 -17.27 -8.91 -3.19
C LYS A 98 -17.93 -9.67 -4.33
N TYR A 99 -17.63 -9.31 -5.58
CA TYR A 99 -18.19 -9.96 -6.76
C TYR A 99 -17.77 -11.43 -6.85
N LEU A 100 -16.48 -11.73 -6.66
CA LEU A 100 -15.95 -13.09 -6.67
C LEU A 100 -16.49 -13.93 -5.51
N TYR A 101 -16.68 -13.34 -4.34
CA TYR A 101 -17.34 -14.03 -3.21
C TYR A 101 -18.76 -14.45 -3.56
N PHE A 102 -19.54 -13.57 -4.18
CA PHE A 102 -20.90 -13.87 -4.60
C PHE A 102 -20.96 -14.99 -5.66
N LEU A 103 -20.10 -14.93 -6.65
CA LEU A 103 -19.96 -16.00 -7.67
C LEU A 103 -19.42 -17.31 -7.07
N GLY A 104 -18.55 -17.22 -6.08
CA GLY A 104 -17.88 -18.37 -5.47
C GLY A 104 -18.81 -19.21 -4.58
N GLN A 105 -19.98 -18.69 -4.17
CA GLN A 105 -20.96 -19.47 -3.43
C GLN A 105 -21.49 -20.64 -4.25
N ASP A 106 -21.65 -20.44 -5.56
CA ASP A 106 -22.13 -21.50 -6.48
C ASP A 106 -20.95 -22.23 -7.19
N HIS A 107 -19.78 -21.62 -7.24
CA HIS A 107 -18.63 -22.08 -8.01
C HIS A 107 -17.32 -22.02 -7.20
N PHE A 108 -17.20 -22.83 -6.17
CA PHE A 108 -16.03 -22.86 -5.26
C PHE A 108 -14.69 -23.10 -5.99
N TRP A 109 -14.67 -23.72 -7.17
CA TRP A 109 -13.48 -23.91 -7.99
C TRP A 109 -12.85 -22.58 -8.46
N LEU A 110 -13.64 -21.51 -8.58
CA LEU A 110 -13.14 -20.17 -8.91
C LEU A 110 -12.10 -19.66 -7.89
N ALA A 111 -12.28 -19.98 -6.61
CA ALA A 111 -11.32 -19.62 -5.57
C ALA A 111 -9.95 -20.26 -5.81
N TYR A 112 -9.92 -21.52 -6.24
CA TYR A 112 -8.68 -22.22 -6.57
C TYR A 112 -8.00 -21.64 -7.81
N VAL A 113 -8.78 -21.23 -8.83
CA VAL A 113 -8.24 -20.56 -10.02
C VAL A 113 -7.61 -19.23 -9.67
N VAL A 114 -8.31 -18.39 -8.88
CA VAL A 114 -7.79 -17.08 -8.44
C VAL A 114 -6.53 -17.26 -7.59
N TYR A 115 -6.53 -18.22 -6.68
CA TYR A 115 -5.35 -18.54 -5.87
C TYR A 115 -4.18 -19.01 -6.73
N GLY A 116 -4.41 -19.89 -7.69
CA GLY A 116 -3.38 -20.37 -8.63
C GLY A 116 -2.79 -19.23 -9.47
N LEU A 117 -3.62 -18.31 -9.95
CA LEU A 117 -3.15 -17.12 -10.66
C LEU A 117 -2.31 -16.19 -9.75
N ALA A 118 -2.73 -15.98 -8.51
CA ALA A 118 -1.99 -15.16 -7.55
C ALA A 118 -0.61 -15.77 -7.24
N VAL A 119 -0.55 -17.08 -6.99
CA VAL A 119 0.72 -17.82 -6.78
C VAL A 119 1.61 -17.72 -8.01
N SER A 120 1.06 -17.90 -9.20
CA SER A 120 1.80 -17.78 -10.46
C SER A 120 2.38 -16.37 -10.66
N ALA A 121 1.60 -15.33 -10.35
CA ALA A 121 2.04 -13.94 -10.42
C ALA A 121 3.19 -13.67 -9.43
N VAL A 122 3.13 -14.19 -8.20
CA VAL A 122 4.22 -14.10 -7.23
C VAL A 122 5.48 -14.77 -7.77
N PHE A 123 5.37 -15.95 -8.34
CA PHE A 123 6.52 -16.66 -8.91
C PHE A 123 7.19 -15.91 -10.06
N LEU A 124 6.40 -15.27 -10.94
CA LEU A 124 6.90 -14.60 -12.13
C LEU A 124 7.49 -13.20 -11.80
N TRP A 125 6.84 -12.44 -10.91
CA TRP A 125 7.16 -11.01 -10.73
C TRP A 125 7.81 -10.65 -9.41
N VAL A 126 7.81 -11.51 -8.39
CA VAL A 126 8.45 -11.19 -7.10
C VAL A 126 9.89 -11.68 -7.06
N PRO A 127 10.82 -10.88 -6.53
CA PRO A 127 10.70 -9.48 -6.14
C PRO A 127 10.78 -8.53 -7.34
N ALA A 128 9.89 -7.54 -7.36
CA ALA A 128 9.94 -6.48 -8.35
C ALA A 128 11.11 -5.53 -8.02
N GLY A 129 12.24 -5.73 -8.69
CA GLY A 129 13.40 -4.84 -8.59
C GLY A 129 13.07 -3.50 -9.26
N THR A 130 13.40 -2.38 -8.60
CA THR A 130 13.35 -1.06 -9.21
C THR A 130 14.76 -0.65 -9.69
N GLU A 131 14.85 0.22 -10.68
CA GLU A 131 16.14 0.72 -11.19
C GLU A 131 17.02 1.31 -10.08
N LYS A 132 16.40 1.94 -9.08
CA LYS A 132 17.09 2.53 -7.91
C LYS A 132 17.52 1.50 -6.86
N LYS A 133 16.97 0.27 -6.86
CA LYS A 133 17.27 -0.77 -5.87
C LYS A 133 17.26 -2.15 -6.52
N THR A 134 18.33 -2.45 -7.25
CA THR A 134 18.55 -3.77 -7.84
C THR A 134 18.94 -4.77 -6.77
N ILE A 135 18.09 -5.78 -6.55
CA ILE A 135 18.39 -6.88 -5.62
C ILE A 135 19.32 -7.86 -6.31
N LYS A 136 20.63 -7.70 -6.09
CA LYS A 136 21.68 -8.53 -6.74
C LYS A 136 21.86 -9.91 -6.07
N ARG A 137 21.48 -10.11 -4.80
CA ARG A 137 21.71 -11.36 -4.05
C ARG A 137 20.61 -12.39 -4.34
N LYS A 138 20.95 -13.50 -4.99
CA LYS A 138 20.03 -14.62 -5.30
C LYS A 138 19.34 -15.19 -4.05
N ALA A 139 20.09 -15.33 -2.93
CA ALA A 139 19.54 -15.83 -1.66
C ALA A 139 18.45 -14.91 -1.07
N LEU A 140 18.59 -13.58 -1.22
CA LEU A 140 17.59 -12.63 -0.75
C LEU A 140 16.31 -12.70 -1.59
N ARG A 141 16.45 -12.87 -2.92
CA ARG A 141 15.31 -13.10 -3.82
C ARG A 141 14.51 -14.34 -3.45
N TYR A 142 15.21 -15.43 -3.14
CA TYR A 142 14.54 -16.68 -2.73
C TYR A 142 13.80 -16.53 -1.40
N LYS A 143 14.41 -15.89 -0.40
CA LYS A 143 13.74 -15.61 0.88
C LYS A 143 12.50 -14.74 0.72
N MET A 144 12.56 -13.70 -0.12
CA MET A 144 11.43 -12.82 -0.40
C MET A 144 10.29 -13.55 -1.12
N LYS A 145 10.60 -14.45 -2.07
CA LYS A 145 9.59 -15.30 -2.71
C LYS A 145 8.92 -16.23 -1.69
N LEU A 146 9.71 -16.89 -0.85
CA LEU A 146 9.19 -17.82 0.13
C LEU A 146 8.28 -17.12 1.15
N SER A 147 8.70 -15.94 1.66
CA SER A 147 7.87 -15.17 2.59
C SER A 147 6.58 -14.63 1.95
N ALA A 148 6.60 -14.30 0.66
CA ALA A 148 5.39 -13.87 -0.07
C ALA A 148 4.41 -15.02 -0.36
N LEU A 149 4.87 -16.27 -0.33
CA LEU A 149 4.03 -17.46 -0.53
C LEU A 149 3.41 -17.99 0.78
N ILE A 150 4.05 -17.68 1.92
CA ILE A 150 3.59 -18.13 3.25
C ILE A 150 2.53 -17.20 3.83
N LEU A 151 2.50 -15.93 3.41
CA LEU A 151 1.52 -14.91 3.78
C LEU A 151 0.26 -14.98 2.91
#